data_040a34633d377042c7ef41f0a6ce1be7
#
_entry.id   040a34633d377042c7ef41f0a6ce1be7
#
_cell.length_a   1.000
_cell.length_b   1.000
_cell.length_c   1.000
_cell.angle_alpha   90.00
_cell.angle_beta   90.00
_cell.angle_gamma   90.00
#
_symmetry.space_group_name_H-M   'P 1'
#
loop_
_entity.id
_entity.type
_entity.pdbx_description
1 polymer ?
#
loop_
_entity_poly.entity_id
_entity_poly.type
_entity_poly.pdbx_seq_one_letter_code
_entity_poly.pdbx_strand_id
1 'polypeptide(L)'
;MTIQDDVLEVDSLDLDGRGVARRSDGKVVFIDGALPGERVAVRVTRRKNQWEQAEAVAVLRESPQRVRPACPHFGLHAGACGGCKMQHLDAAAQVAVKQRVLEDNLWHLAKVRPARVLRPLQGPAWGYRHRARLSVRHVVKKGEVLVGFHERQSRYVADMKTCPVLPARISALLPSLRTLVASMAQRDRLPQIELAAGDETTVLVLRHLEPLPQADLEALRAFGLRHGVQWWLQPGGPDSAHPLDEAQALAQPLAYGLPEYAVRMPFRPTDFTQVNPDINRALVS
;
A
#
# COMPACT_ATOMS: atom_id res chain seq x y z
N MET A 1 7.80 -32.26 18.48
CA MET A 1 6.89 -31.37 19.23
C MET A 1 5.67 -31.18 18.38
N THR A 2 4.57 -31.83 18.68
CA THR A 2 3.29 -31.66 18.02
C THR A 2 2.84 -30.25 18.34
N ILE A 3 2.80 -29.35 17.33
CA ILE A 3 2.19 -28.02 17.45
C ILE A 3 0.70 -28.34 17.57
N GLN A 4 0.18 -28.31 18.81
CA GLN A 4 -1.24 -28.36 19.03
C GLN A 4 -1.76 -27.00 18.57
N ASP A 5 -2.40 -26.95 17.39
CA ASP A 5 -3.01 -25.74 16.86
C ASP A 5 -4.12 -25.31 17.83
N ASP A 6 -3.90 -24.18 18.51
CA ASP A 6 -4.93 -23.58 19.36
C ASP A 6 -6.10 -23.11 18.48
N VAL A 7 -7.31 -23.41 18.86
CA VAL A 7 -8.51 -22.94 18.18
C VAL A 7 -9.11 -21.78 18.97
N LEU A 8 -9.27 -20.62 18.29
CA LEU A 8 -9.82 -19.41 18.89
C LEU A 8 -11.03 -18.91 18.11
N GLU A 9 -11.95 -18.26 18.82
CA GLU A 9 -13.03 -17.46 18.23
C GLU A 9 -12.61 -16.01 18.19
N VAL A 10 -12.86 -15.35 17.05
CA VAL A 10 -12.43 -13.98 16.79
C VAL A 10 -13.56 -13.01 17.10
N ASP A 11 -13.32 -12.11 18.06
CA ASP A 11 -14.33 -11.17 18.55
C ASP A 11 -14.44 -9.89 17.68
N SER A 12 -13.29 -9.37 17.23
CA SER A 12 -13.21 -8.08 16.53
C SER A 12 -11.99 -8.00 15.62
N LEU A 13 -11.82 -6.87 14.93
CA LEU A 13 -10.60 -6.50 14.18
C LEU A 13 -9.97 -5.24 14.79
N ASP A 14 -8.64 -5.20 14.75
CA ASP A 14 -7.89 -3.98 15.03
C ASP A 14 -7.64 -3.14 13.75
N LEU A 15 -7.00 -1.98 13.91
CA LEU A 15 -6.65 -1.07 12.79
C LEU A 15 -5.66 -1.68 11.79
N ASP A 16 -4.87 -2.66 12.23
CA ASP A 16 -3.93 -3.37 11.37
C ASP A 16 -4.60 -4.51 10.59
N GLY A 17 -5.91 -4.72 10.74
CA GLY A 17 -6.66 -5.79 10.10
C GLY A 17 -6.37 -7.16 10.68
N ARG A 18 -5.94 -7.22 11.95
CA ARG A 18 -5.75 -8.47 12.68
C ARG A 18 -7.00 -8.81 13.45
N GLY A 19 -7.41 -10.08 13.42
CA GLY A 19 -8.44 -10.60 14.31
C GLY A 19 -8.00 -10.48 15.77
N VAL A 20 -8.92 -10.10 16.63
CA VAL A 20 -8.70 -10.02 18.08
C VAL A 20 -9.52 -11.11 18.75
N ALA A 21 -8.88 -11.98 19.52
CA ALA A 21 -9.50 -13.02 20.28
C ALA A 21 -8.99 -12.99 21.73
N ARG A 22 -9.68 -13.69 22.63
CA ARG A 22 -9.27 -13.84 24.02
C ARG A 22 -9.12 -15.31 24.36
N ARG A 23 -8.06 -15.64 25.09
CA ARG A 23 -7.90 -16.96 25.71
C ARG A 23 -8.76 -17.08 26.96
N SER A 24 -8.92 -18.29 27.45
CA SER A 24 -9.66 -18.57 28.70
C SER A 24 -9.07 -17.88 29.93
N ASP A 25 -7.75 -17.60 29.93
CA ASP A 25 -7.05 -16.84 30.97
C ASP A 25 -7.18 -15.30 30.79
N GLY A 26 -7.94 -14.83 29.80
CA GLY A 26 -8.17 -13.41 29.50
C GLY A 26 -7.10 -12.77 28.60
N LYS A 27 -6.02 -13.47 28.25
CA LYS A 27 -4.96 -12.96 27.40
C LYS A 27 -5.47 -12.64 25.99
N VAL A 28 -5.13 -11.45 25.47
CA VAL A 28 -5.48 -11.01 24.13
C VAL A 28 -4.57 -11.65 23.09
N VAL A 29 -5.14 -12.14 22.00
CA VAL A 29 -4.40 -12.69 20.86
C VAL A 29 -4.76 -11.90 19.60
N PHE A 30 -3.75 -11.30 18.96
CA PHE A 30 -3.86 -10.61 17.66
C PHE A 30 -3.53 -11.62 16.56
N ILE A 31 -4.50 -11.89 15.68
CA ILE A 31 -4.42 -13.00 14.71
C ILE A 31 -4.38 -12.43 13.29
N ASP A 32 -3.25 -12.54 12.63
CA ASP A 32 -3.12 -12.20 11.22
C ASP A 32 -3.98 -13.15 10.36
N GLY A 33 -4.77 -12.59 9.43
CA GLY A 33 -5.58 -13.33 8.46
C GLY A 33 -6.94 -13.83 8.97
N ALA A 34 -7.33 -13.50 10.21
CA ALA A 34 -8.62 -13.87 10.79
C ALA A 34 -9.60 -12.70 10.80
N LEU A 35 -10.91 -13.00 10.73
CA LEU A 35 -12.01 -12.04 10.71
C LEU A 35 -12.98 -12.25 11.88
N PRO A 36 -13.73 -11.20 12.29
CA PRO A 36 -14.74 -11.33 13.34
C PRO A 36 -15.79 -12.40 13.06
N GLY A 37 -16.13 -13.15 14.09
CA GLY A 37 -17.08 -14.26 14.03
C GLY A 37 -16.49 -15.56 13.47
N GLU A 38 -15.23 -15.58 13.11
CA GLU A 38 -14.56 -16.80 12.67
C GLU A 38 -14.08 -17.65 13.84
N ARG A 39 -14.02 -18.96 13.58
CA ARG A 39 -13.32 -19.93 14.40
C ARG A 39 -12.08 -20.39 13.64
N VAL A 40 -10.90 -20.13 14.20
CA VAL A 40 -9.62 -20.32 13.49
C VAL A 40 -8.64 -21.17 14.31
N ALA A 41 -7.92 -22.04 13.64
CA ALA A 41 -6.72 -22.66 14.19
C ALA A 41 -5.55 -21.68 14.02
N VAL A 42 -4.77 -21.47 15.08
CA VAL A 42 -3.73 -20.44 15.09
C VAL A 42 -2.35 -20.98 15.45
N ARG A 43 -1.34 -20.40 14.83
CA ARG A 43 0.06 -20.58 15.21
C ARG A 43 0.57 -19.31 15.86
N VAL A 44 0.97 -19.39 17.13
CA VAL A 44 1.53 -18.23 17.85
C VAL A 44 2.92 -17.92 17.31
N THR A 45 3.12 -16.65 16.88
CA THR A 45 4.39 -16.15 16.34
C THR A 45 5.17 -15.33 17.36
N ARG A 46 4.47 -14.71 18.31
CA ARG A 46 5.10 -13.90 19.36
C ARG A 46 4.29 -13.96 20.66
N ARG A 47 4.99 -14.13 21.79
CA ARG A 47 4.37 -14.13 23.14
C ARG A 47 4.87 -12.98 23.99
N LYS A 48 3.93 -12.32 24.67
CA LYS A 48 4.16 -11.34 25.74
C LYS A 48 3.28 -11.68 26.94
N ASN A 49 3.53 -11.04 28.10
CA ASN A 49 2.78 -11.35 29.32
C ASN A 49 1.28 -11.11 29.16
N GLN A 50 0.87 -9.98 28.53
CA GLN A 50 -0.52 -9.56 28.44
C GLN A 50 -1.17 -9.87 27.09
N TRP A 51 -0.39 -10.17 26.04
CA TRP A 51 -0.90 -10.40 24.68
C TRP A 51 0.01 -11.35 23.88
N GLU A 52 -0.56 -11.89 22.83
CA GLU A 52 0.14 -12.74 21.86
C GLU A 52 -0.13 -12.25 20.42
N GLN A 53 0.79 -12.56 19.52
CA GLN A 53 0.55 -12.49 18.08
C GLN A 53 0.51 -13.91 17.52
N ALA A 54 -0.41 -14.12 16.58
CA ALA A 54 -0.59 -15.39 15.92
C ALA A 54 -0.93 -15.21 14.44
N GLU A 55 -0.82 -16.26 13.67
CA GLU A 55 -1.31 -16.36 12.30
C GLU A 55 -2.41 -17.42 12.23
N ALA A 56 -3.48 -17.17 11.50
CA ALA A 56 -4.48 -18.17 11.19
C ALA A 56 -3.87 -19.20 10.22
N VAL A 57 -3.79 -20.44 10.65
CA VAL A 57 -3.30 -21.56 9.82
C VAL A 57 -4.44 -22.30 9.12
N ALA A 58 -5.65 -22.23 9.71
CA ALA A 58 -6.88 -22.72 9.10
C ALA A 58 -8.09 -21.93 9.61
N VAL A 59 -9.04 -21.69 8.74
CA VAL A 59 -10.35 -21.12 9.09
C VAL A 59 -11.34 -22.29 9.16
N LEU A 60 -11.82 -22.61 10.37
CA LEU A 60 -12.71 -23.74 10.63
C LEU A 60 -14.20 -23.37 10.45
N ARG A 61 -14.53 -22.09 10.70
CA ARG A 61 -15.84 -21.48 10.42
C ARG A 61 -15.58 -20.09 9.88
N GLU A 62 -16.01 -19.83 8.65
CA GLU A 62 -15.79 -18.55 7.98
C GLU A 62 -16.82 -17.49 8.42
N SER A 63 -16.38 -16.23 8.43
CA SER A 63 -17.26 -15.07 8.49
C SER A 63 -18.02 -14.92 7.17
N PRO A 64 -19.32 -14.56 7.19
CA PRO A 64 -20.08 -14.25 5.98
C PRO A 64 -19.53 -13.04 5.21
N GLN A 65 -18.65 -12.27 5.84
CA GLN A 65 -17.99 -11.10 5.25
C GLN A 65 -16.60 -11.43 4.66
N ARG A 66 -16.17 -12.70 4.74
CA ARG A 66 -14.93 -13.13 4.12
C ARG A 66 -15.07 -13.18 2.61
N VAL A 67 -14.12 -12.57 1.93
CA VAL A 67 -14.02 -12.60 0.47
C VAL A 67 -12.65 -13.10 0.02
N ARG A 68 -12.61 -13.66 -1.19
CA ARG A 68 -11.33 -14.01 -1.81
C ARG A 68 -10.61 -12.72 -2.20
N PRO A 69 -9.36 -12.47 -1.73
CA PRO A 69 -8.59 -11.31 -2.12
C PRO A 69 -8.39 -11.24 -3.63
N ALA A 70 -8.63 -10.06 -4.22
CA ALA A 70 -8.43 -9.86 -5.66
C ALA A 70 -6.94 -9.76 -6.04
N CYS A 71 -6.07 -9.38 -5.09
CA CYS A 71 -4.64 -9.28 -5.32
C CYS A 71 -3.94 -10.62 -5.07
N PRO A 72 -3.24 -11.21 -6.05
CA PRO A 72 -2.53 -12.48 -5.88
C PRO A 72 -1.32 -12.36 -4.92
N HIS A 73 -0.89 -11.14 -4.64
CA HIS A 73 0.23 -10.88 -3.71
C HIS A 73 -0.21 -10.65 -2.27
N PHE A 74 -1.53 -10.63 -2.00
CA PHE A 74 -2.07 -10.51 -0.65
C PHE A 74 -2.15 -11.90 0.03
N GLY A 75 -1.77 -11.98 1.29
CA GLY A 75 -1.90 -13.23 2.07
C GLY A 75 -0.89 -13.34 3.20
N LEU A 76 -0.78 -14.57 3.73
CA LEU A 76 0.17 -14.96 4.79
C LEU A 76 1.31 -15.85 4.26
N HIS A 77 1.33 -16.14 2.96
CA HIS A 77 2.40 -16.93 2.34
C HIS A 77 3.73 -16.16 2.35
N ALA A 78 4.83 -16.90 2.27
CA ALA A 78 6.16 -16.31 2.17
C ALA A 78 6.25 -15.39 0.93
N GLY A 79 6.81 -14.19 1.09
CA GLY A 79 6.91 -13.20 0.03
C GLY A 79 5.63 -12.39 -0.21
N ALA A 80 4.56 -12.60 0.57
CA ALA A 80 3.32 -11.83 0.45
C ALA A 80 3.57 -10.34 0.67
N CYS A 81 2.92 -9.50 -0.15
CA CYS A 81 3.03 -8.05 -0.09
C CYS A 81 2.38 -7.50 1.20
N GLY A 82 3.11 -6.61 1.89
CA GLY A 82 2.65 -5.93 3.12
C GLY A 82 1.85 -4.65 2.89
N GLY A 83 1.59 -4.27 1.63
CA GLY A 83 0.95 -2.99 1.30
C GLY A 83 -0.53 -2.87 1.65
N CYS A 84 -1.24 -3.99 1.81
CA CYS A 84 -2.67 -4.06 2.15
C CYS A 84 -2.89 -4.92 3.40
N LYS A 85 -3.94 -4.59 4.17
CA LYS A 85 -4.24 -5.26 5.44
C LYS A 85 -5.54 -6.07 5.43
N MET A 86 -6.55 -5.66 4.67
CA MET A 86 -7.93 -6.15 4.83
C MET A 86 -8.57 -6.67 3.53
N GLN A 87 -7.79 -7.09 2.52
CA GLN A 87 -8.39 -7.54 1.24
C GLN A 87 -9.23 -8.83 1.35
N HIS A 88 -9.11 -9.58 2.43
CA HIS A 88 -9.90 -10.76 2.73
C HIS A 88 -11.26 -10.43 3.39
N LEU A 89 -11.53 -9.14 3.67
CA LEU A 89 -12.78 -8.64 4.22
C LEU A 89 -13.54 -7.85 3.14
N ASP A 90 -14.85 -8.06 3.03
CA ASP A 90 -15.73 -7.30 2.14
C ASP A 90 -15.56 -5.78 2.31
N ALA A 91 -15.64 -5.03 1.22
CA ALA A 91 -15.36 -3.59 1.21
C ALA A 91 -16.30 -2.78 2.11
N ALA A 92 -17.59 -3.13 2.16
CA ALA A 92 -18.55 -2.47 3.04
C ALA A 92 -18.29 -2.82 4.51
N ALA A 93 -17.90 -4.06 4.78
CA ALA A 93 -17.52 -4.49 6.11
C ALA A 93 -16.22 -3.82 6.59
N GLN A 94 -15.26 -3.51 5.69
CA GLN A 94 -14.08 -2.72 6.04
C GLN A 94 -14.45 -1.33 6.57
N VAL A 95 -15.47 -0.69 6.02
CA VAL A 95 -15.97 0.62 6.48
C VAL A 95 -16.55 0.50 7.89
N ALA A 96 -17.40 -0.50 8.12
CA ALA A 96 -18.00 -0.74 9.43
C ALA A 96 -16.95 -1.02 10.52
N VAL A 97 -15.93 -1.82 10.20
CA VAL A 97 -14.80 -2.08 11.12
C VAL A 97 -14.04 -0.80 11.46
N LYS A 98 -13.71 0.03 10.45
CA LYS A 98 -12.99 1.29 10.66
C LYS A 98 -13.80 2.29 11.49
N GLN A 99 -15.13 2.37 11.26
CA GLN A 99 -16.02 3.19 12.05
C GLN A 99 -16.05 2.71 13.51
N ARG A 100 -16.21 1.40 13.73
CA ARG A 100 -16.19 0.84 15.08
C ARG A 100 -14.91 1.17 15.82
N VAL A 101 -13.76 1.00 15.18
CA VAL A 101 -12.47 1.34 15.81
C VAL A 101 -12.38 2.82 16.16
N LEU A 102 -12.92 3.72 15.30
CA LEU A 102 -13.01 5.15 15.62
C LEU A 102 -13.86 5.39 16.88
N GLU A 103 -15.05 4.80 16.94
CA GLU A 103 -15.98 4.95 18.08
C GLU A 103 -15.38 4.39 19.37
N ASP A 104 -14.75 3.21 19.31
CA ASP A 104 -14.05 2.59 20.44
C ASP A 104 -12.88 3.47 20.93
N ASN A 105 -12.11 4.06 20.04
CA ASN A 105 -11.01 4.97 20.42
C ASN A 105 -11.54 6.27 21.05
N LEU A 106 -12.60 6.86 20.51
CA LEU A 106 -13.23 8.04 21.11
C LEU A 106 -13.70 7.73 22.52
N TRP A 107 -14.32 6.56 22.75
CA TRP A 107 -14.80 6.17 24.06
C TRP A 107 -13.69 5.74 25.01
N HIS A 108 -12.82 4.82 24.59
CA HIS A 108 -11.85 4.20 25.51
C HIS A 108 -10.62 5.06 25.75
N LEU A 109 -10.15 5.80 24.73
CA LEU A 109 -8.95 6.65 24.86
C LEU A 109 -9.32 8.09 25.21
N ALA A 110 -10.20 8.73 24.45
CA ALA A 110 -10.54 10.12 24.63
C ALA A 110 -11.66 10.36 25.67
N LYS A 111 -12.39 9.31 26.09
CA LYS A 111 -13.56 9.39 26.99
C LYS A 111 -14.67 10.31 26.46
N VAL A 112 -14.76 10.43 25.14
CA VAL A 112 -15.75 11.25 24.43
C VAL A 112 -16.81 10.35 23.81
N ARG A 113 -18.08 10.76 23.95
CA ARG A 113 -19.20 10.20 23.17
C ARG A 113 -19.73 11.29 22.26
N PRO A 114 -19.57 11.17 20.93
CA PRO A 114 -20.10 12.14 19.99
C PRO A 114 -21.65 12.12 20.06
N ALA A 115 -22.26 13.29 19.99
CA ALA A 115 -23.72 13.39 19.95
C ALA A 115 -24.30 12.78 18.65
N ARG A 116 -23.50 12.80 17.58
CA ARG A 116 -23.87 12.24 16.27
C ARG A 116 -22.63 11.74 15.55
N VAL A 117 -22.73 10.56 14.95
CA VAL A 117 -21.76 10.02 14.00
C VAL A 117 -22.38 10.12 12.60
N LEU A 118 -21.72 10.85 11.71
CA LEU A 118 -22.18 11.02 10.32
C LEU A 118 -21.86 9.77 9.51
N ARG A 119 -22.53 9.64 8.35
CA ARG A 119 -22.22 8.57 7.40
C ARG A 119 -20.75 8.66 6.98
N PRO A 120 -20.00 7.54 6.93
CA PRO A 120 -18.63 7.54 6.47
C PRO A 120 -18.57 7.90 4.98
N LEU A 121 -17.58 8.71 4.60
CA LEU A 121 -17.24 8.92 3.19
C LEU A 121 -16.57 7.67 2.63
N GLN A 122 -17.06 7.20 1.50
CA GLN A 122 -16.57 6.02 0.82
C GLN A 122 -16.15 6.36 -0.60
N GLY A 123 -15.10 5.71 -1.07
CA GLY A 123 -14.61 5.80 -2.44
C GLY A 123 -14.43 4.40 -3.06
N PRO A 124 -13.91 4.33 -4.28
CA PRO A 124 -13.64 3.06 -4.94
C PRO A 124 -12.70 2.18 -4.10
N ALA A 125 -12.98 0.88 -4.06
CA ALA A 125 -12.16 -0.09 -3.34
C ALA A 125 -10.81 -0.39 -4.04
N TRP A 126 -10.73 -0.13 -5.34
CA TRP A 126 -9.59 -0.41 -6.20
C TRP A 126 -9.20 0.79 -7.05
N GLY A 127 -7.96 0.82 -7.54
CA GLY A 127 -7.47 1.89 -8.41
C GLY A 127 -7.34 3.27 -7.75
N TYR A 128 -7.60 3.36 -6.46
CA TYR A 128 -7.69 4.64 -5.74
C TYR A 128 -6.35 5.25 -5.35
N ARG A 129 -5.26 4.47 -5.38
CA ARG A 129 -3.98 4.90 -4.83
C ARG A 129 -3.14 5.63 -5.88
N HIS A 130 -3.28 6.94 -5.94
CA HIS A 130 -2.59 7.82 -6.89
C HIS A 130 -1.18 8.24 -6.42
N ARG A 131 -0.78 7.86 -5.21
CA ARG A 131 0.59 8.05 -4.71
C ARG A 131 1.11 6.77 -4.08
N ALA A 132 2.34 6.40 -4.46
CA ALA A 132 3.00 5.24 -3.89
C ALA A 132 4.51 5.42 -3.91
N ARG A 133 5.16 4.80 -2.93
CA ARG A 133 6.61 4.63 -2.88
C ARG A 133 6.92 3.17 -3.10
N LEU A 134 7.53 2.87 -4.23
CA LEU A 134 7.95 1.54 -4.62
C LEU A 134 9.43 1.38 -4.26
N SER A 135 9.75 0.37 -3.51
CA SER A 135 11.14 -0.03 -3.25
C SER A 135 11.71 -0.75 -4.47
N VAL A 136 12.95 -0.47 -4.76
CA VAL A 136 13.71 -1.11 -5.84
C VAL A 136 14.82 -1.95 -5.22
N ARG A 137 15.00 -3.17 -5.70
CA ARG A 137 16.07 -4.05 -5.23
C ARG A 137 16.61 -4.93 -6.34
N HIS A 138 17.87 -4.79 -6.66
CA HIS A 138 18.58 -5.81 -7.44
C HIS A 138 18.97 -6.96 -6.51
N VAL A 139 18.45 -8.16 -6.81
CA VAL A 139 18.72 -9.40 -6.07
C VAL A 139 19.81 -10.17 -6.82
N VAL A 140 21.06 -9.84 -6.54
CA VAL A 140 22.25 -10.37 -7.25
C VAL A 140 22.23 -11.91 -7.34
N LYS A 141 21.89 -12.59 -6.24
CA LYS A 141 21.82 -14.07 -6.22
C LYS A 141 20.81 -14.68 -7.21
N LYS A 142 19.78 -13.92 -7.59
CA LYS A 142 18.74 -14.37 -8.54
C LYS A 142 18.93 -13.74 -9.92
N GLY A 143 19.79 -12.75 -10.07
CA GLY A 143 19.95 -11.98 -11.30
C GLY A 143 18.72 -11.14 -11.66
N GLU A 144 17.86 -10.82 -10.67
CA GLU A 144 16.58 -10.15 -10.88
C GLU A 144 16.50 -8.79 -10.20
N VAL A 145 15.77 -7.86 -10.80
CA VAL A 145 15.35 -6.61 -10.16
C VAL A 145 13.91 -6.72 -9.72
N LEU A 146 13.64 -6.38 -8.47
CA LEU A 146 12.32 -6.27 -7.91
C LEU A 146 11.94 -4.79 -7.77
N VAL A 147 10.70 -4.44 -8.14
CA VAL A 147 10.09 -3.13 -7.96
C VAL A 147 8.71 -3.33 -7.34
N GLY A 148 8.49 -2.80 -6.13
CA GLY A 148 7.23 -3.04 -5.44
C GLY A 148 7.22 -2.57 -4.00
N PHE A 149 6.20 -2.98 -3.26
CA PHE A 149 6.13 -2.75 -1.82
C PHE A 149 6.95 -3.80 -1.06
N HIS A 150 7.21 -3.53 0.22
CA HIS A 150 7.84 -4.53 1.08
C HIS A 150 6.92 -5.72 1.32
N GLU A 151 7.52 -6.87 1.55
CA GLU A 151 6.82 -8.05 2.07
C GLU A 151 6.25 -7.76 3.47
N ARG A 152 5.29 -8.57 3.87
CA ARG A 152 4.75 -8.51 5.23
C ARG A 152 5.86 -8.74 6.25
N GLN A 153 5.91 -7.87 7.27
CA GLN A 153 6.83 -7.98 8.41
C GLN A 153 8.30 -8.19 8.03
N SER A 154 8.68 -7.74 6.85
CA SER A 154 10.00 -7.93 6.26
C SER A 154 10.54 -6.63 5.65
N ARG A 155 11.87 -6.55 5.50
CA ARG A 155 12.56 -5.49 4.75
C ARG A 155 12.80 -5.86 3.27
N TYR A 156 12.40 -7.06 2.86
CA TYR A 156 12.54 -7.49 1.48
C TYR A 156 11.44 -6.87 0.61
N VAL A 157 11.69 -6.76 -0.69
CA VAL A 157 10.72 -6.29 -1.67
C VAL A 157 9.92 -7.48 -2.19
N ALA A 158 8.60 -7.38 -2.15
CA ALA A 158 7.72 -8.43 -2.67
C ALA A 158 7.86 -8.56 -4.20
N ASP A 159 7.90 -9.78 -4.69
CA ASP A 159 7.93 -10.07 -6.12
C ASP A 159 6.52 -9.86 -6.73
N MET A 160 6.18 -8.60 -6.97
CA MET A 160 4.87 -8.23 -7.47
C MET A 160 4.92 -7.78 -8.94
N LYS A 161 3.94 -8.27 -9.73
CA LYS A 161 3.79 -7.91 -11.15
C LYS A 161 2.60 -6.98 -11.39
N THR A 162 1.66 -6.94 -10.45
CA THR A 162 0.44 -6.14 -10.51
C THR A 162 0.11 -5.58 -9.14
N CYS A 163 -0.67 -4.51 -9.09
CA CYS A 163 -1.17 -3.93 -7.84
C CYS A 163 -2.57 -3.34 -8.07
N PRO A 164 -3.66 -4.04 -7.68
CA PRO A 164 -5.02 -3.58 -7.94
C PRO A 164 -5.42 -2.27 -7.25
N VAL A 165 -4.71 -1.86 -6.20
CA VAL A 165 -5.00 -0.57 -5.52
C VAL A 165 -4.40 0.63 -6.26
N LEU A 166 -3.40 0.42 -7.13
CA LEU A 166 -2.91 1.44 -8.06
C LEU A 166 -3.87 1.56 -9.26
N PRO A 167 -3.99 2.74 -9.89
CA PRO A 167 -4.68 2.87 -11.18
C PRO A 167 -4.15 1.83 -12.18
N ALA A 168 -5.05 1.24 -12.99
CA ALA A 168 -4.70 0.13 -13.89
C ALA A 168 -3.51 0.46 -14.80
N ARG A 169 -3.48 1.68 -15.39
CA ARG A 169 -2.38 2.16 -16.24
C ARG A 169 -1.02 2.12 -15.52
N ILE A 170 -1.01 2.39 -14.21
CA ILE A 170 0.21 2.43 -13.39
C ILE A 170 0.59 1.02 -12.93
N SER A 171 -0.40 0.22 -12.52
CA SER A 171 -0.18 -1.18 -12.19
C SER A 171 0.50 -1.95 -13.34
N ALA A 172 0.11 -1.66 -14.56
CA ALA A 172 0.68 -2.25 -15.77
C ALA A 172 2.16 -1.86 -16.01
N LEU A 173 2.66 -0.80 -15.40
CA LEU A 173 4.07 -0.39 -15.53
C LEU A 173 5.04 -1.25 -14.71
N LEU A 174 4.57 -1.96 -13.68
CA LEU A 174 5.46 -2.67 -12.75
C LEU A 174 6.43 -3.64 -13.45
N PRO A 175 6.01 -4.50 -14.39
CA PRO A 175 6.95 -5.35 -15.11
C PRO A 175 7.94 -4.56 -15.97
N SER A 176 7.46 -3.51 -16.66
CA SER A 176 8.30 -2.67 -17.51
C SER A 176 9.34 -1.87 -16.71
N LEU A 177 8.98 -1.40 -15.50
CA LEU A 177 9.91 -0.75 -14.58
C LEU A 177 11.01 -1.71 -14.10
N ARG A 178 10.68 -2.97 -13.83
CA ARG A 178 11.68 -3.99 -13.50
C ARG A 178 12.68 -4.19 -14.64
N THR A 179 12.18 -4.29 -15.87
CA THR A 179 13.02 -4.44 -17.07
C THR A 179 13.91 -3.21 -17.28
N LEU A 180 13.34 -2.01 -17.16
CA LEU A 180 14.09 -0.76 -17.27
C LEU A 180 15.23 -0.72 -16.25
N VAL A 181 14.93 -0.89 -14.97
CA VAL A 181 15.97 -0.84 -13.92
C VAL A 181 17.01 -1.93 -14.11
N ALA A 182 16.62 -3.14 -14.54
CA ALA A 182 17.57 -4.23 -14.80
C ALA A 182 18.58 -3.90 -15.92
N SER A 183 18.18 -3.09 -16.90
CA SER A 183 19.05 -2.65 -17.99
C SER A 183 19.98 -1.49 -17.63
N MET A 184 19.71 -0.78 -16.53
CA MET A 184 20.50 0.39 -16.13
C MET A 184 21.86 0.00 -15.53
N ALA A 185 22.87 0.79 -15.83
CA ALA A 185 24.21 0.61 -15.28
C ALA A 185 24.23 0.79 -13.76
N GLN A 186 23.46 1.76 -13.25
CA GLN A 186 23.38 2.09 -11.82
C GLN A 186 22.29 1.31 -11.04
N ARG A 187 21.77 0.18 -11.57
CA ARG A 187 20.67 -0.59 -10.96
C ARG A 187 20.84 -0.93 -9.48
N ASP A 188 22.07 -1.06 -9.00
CA ASP A 188 22.38 -1.34 -7.59
C ASP A 188 22.28 -0.09 -6.69
N ARG A 189 22.20 1.10 -7.30
CA ARG A 189 22.20 2.39 -6.64
C ARG A 189 20.84 3.12 -6.75
N LEU A 190 19.80 2.38 -7.11
CA LEU A 190 18.44 2.88 -7.27
C LEU A 190 17.53 2.26 -6.20
N PRO A 191 17.39 2.89 -5.01
CA PRO A 191 16.66 2.27 -3.91
C PRO A 191 15.14 2.38 -4.05
N GLN A 192 14.62 3.34 -4.84
CA GLN A 192 13.21 3.71 -4.79
C GLN A 192 12.74 4.42 -6.06
N ILE A 193 11.48 4.16 -6.41
CA ILE A 193 10.71 4.93 -7.38
C ILE A 193 9.44 5.42 -6.66
N GLU A 194 9.25 6.73 -6.56
CA GLU A 194 7.99 7.30 -6.09
C GLU A 194 7.07 7.59 -7.27
N LEU A 195 5.81 7.28 -7.06
CA LEU A 195 4.74 7.53 -8.01
C LEU A 195 3.88 8.69 -7.53
N ALA A 196 3.61 9.65 -8.41
CA ALA A 196 2.60 10.68 -8.22
C ALA A 196 1.75 10.77 -9.49
N ALA A 197 0.45 10.50 -9.37
CA ALA A 197 -0.49 10.61 -10.47
C ALA A 197 -1.45 11.77 -10.23
N GLY A 198 -1.46 12.71 -11.15
CA GLY A 198 -2.51 13.70 -11.30
C GLY A 198 -3.65 13.19 -12.18
N ASP A 199 -4.53 14.09 -12.59
CA ASP A 199 -5.67 13.74 -13.44
C ASP A 199 -5.19 13.31 -14.84
N GLU A 200 -4.23 14.03 -15.42
CA GLU A 200 -3.71 13.79 -16.77
C GLU A 200 -2.27 13.28 -16.76
N THR A 201 -1.45 13.84 -15.90
CA THR A 201 -0.01 13.58 -15.84
C THR A 201 0.34 12.55 -14.76
N THR A 202 1.25 11.64 -15.10
CA THR A 202 1.87 10.72 -14.15
C THR A 202 3.36 10.99 -14.07
N VAL A 203 3.86 11.19 -12.87
CA VAL A 203 5.29 11.41 -12.59
C VAL A 203 5.86 10.23 -11.82
N LEU A 204 7.02 9.78 -12.23
CA LEU A 204 7.86 8.82 -11.53
C LEU A 204 9.13 9.52 -11.05
N VAL A 205 9.36 9.55 -9.74
CA VAL A 205 10.58 10.10 -9.15
C VAL A 205 11.56 8.96 -8.87
N LEU A 206 12.66 8.94 -9.59
CA LEU A 206 13.72 7.96 -9.38
C LEU A 206 14.73 8.49 -8.36
N ARG A 207 14.78 7.84 -7.20
CA ARG A 207 15.87 8.07 -6.26
C ARG A 207 17.12 7.34 -6.72
N HIS A 208 18.23 8.04 -6.81
CA HIS A 208 19.54 7.47 -7.15
C HIS A 208 20.60 7.94 -6.15
N LEU A 209 21.53 7.05 -5.82
CA LEU A 209 22.58 7.29 -4.83
C LEU A 209 23.91 7.72 -5.46
N GLU A 210 24.04 7.54 -6.77
CA GLU A 210 25.19 7.92 -7.58
C GLU A 210 24.71 8.62 -8.86
N PRO A 211 25.50 9.48 -9.49
CA PRO A 211 25.16 10.10 -10.75
C PRO A 211 24.80 9.06 -11.81
N LEU A 212 23.74 9.34 -12.58
CA LEU A 212 23.31 8.46 -13.67
C LEU A 212 24.14 8.73 -14.92
N PRO A 213 24.70 7.71 -15.58
CA PRO A 213 25.37 7.87 -16.87
C PRO A 213 24.36 8.24 -17.96
N GLN A 214 24.83 8.83 -19.06
CA GLN A 214 24.01 9.31 -20.16
C GLN A 214 23.08 8.22 -20.74
N ALA A 215 23.58 6.99 -20.85
CA ALA A 215 22.78 5.86 -21.33
C ALA A 215 21.57 5.56 -20.43
N ASP A 216 21.72 5.68 -19.10
CA ASP A 216 20.61 5.49 -18.15
C ASP A 216 19.58 6.62 -18.28
N LEU A 217 20.03 7.87 -18.48
CA LEU A 217 19.12 9.01 -18.72
C LEU A 217 18.34 8.86 -20.02
N GLU A 218 18.99 8.35 -21.08
CA GLU A 218 18.33 8.06 -22.36
C GLU A 218 17.31 6.92 -22.25
N ALA A 219 17.64 5.87 -21.49
CA ALA A 219 16.70 4.78 -21.18
C ALA A 219 15.46 5.28 -20.44
N LEU A 220 15.62 6.19 -19.46
CA LEU A 220 14.52 6.84 -18.76
C LEU A 220 13.64 7.68 -19.72
N ARG A 221 14.24 8.50 -20.60
CA ARG A 221 13.51 9.28 -21.59
C ARG A 221 12.70 8.39 -22.55
N ALA A 222 13.34 7.36 -23.08
CA ALA A 222 12.69 6.38 -23.97
C ALA A 222 11.52 5.68 -23.29
N PHE A 223 11.67 5.31 -22.02
CA PHE A 223 10.59 4.75 -21.21
C PHE A 223 9.45 5.77 -21.02
N GLY A 224 9.78 7.01 -20.66
CA GLY A 224 8.81 8.09 -20.47
C GLY A 224 7.94 8.31 -21.69
N LEU A 225 8.57 8.43 -22.87
CA LEU A 225 7.87 8.57 -24.17
C LEU A 225 6.96 7.37 -24.47
N ARG A 226 7.47 6.14 -24.27
CA ARG A 226 6.71 4.91 -24.58
C ARG A 226 5.47 4.73 -23.70
N HIS A 227 5.57 5.12 -22.43
CA HIS A 227 4.54 4.84 -21.43
C HIS A 227 3.73 6.07 -21.01
N GLY A 228 3.99 7.25 -21.58
CA GLY A 228 3.29 8.48 -21.24
C GLY A 228 3.50 8.92 -19.79
N VAL A 229 4.72 8.79 -19.28
CA VAL A 229 5.08 9.21 -17.92
C VAL A 229 6.26 10.18 -17.93
N GLN A 230 6.30 11.07 -16.96
CA GLN A 230 7.42 11.98 -16.75
C GLN A 230 8.36 11.42 -15.69
N TRP A 231 9.65 11.59 -15.90
CA TRP A 231 10.66 11.25 -14.90
C TRP A 231 11.15 12.49 -14.16
N TRP A 232 11.28 12.34 -12.86
CA TRP A 232 12.02 13.24 -11.99
C TRP A 232 13.16 12.47 -11.36
N LEU A 233 14.28 13.15 -11.11
CA LEU A 233 15.47 12.60 -10.49
C LEU A 233 15.61 13.14 -9.07
N GLN A 234 16.00 12.29 -8.13
CA GLN A 234 16.18 12.65 -6.73
C GLN A 234 17.53 12.13 -6.21
N PRO A 235 18.60 12.92 -6.34
CA PRO A 235 19.93 12.54 -5.87
C PRO A 235 20.10 12.59 -4.35
N GLY A 236 19.28 13.37 -3.64
CA GLY A 236 19.38 13.60 -2.19
C GLY A 236 18.06 13.52 -1.46
N GLY A 237 17.81 14.49 -0.58
CA GLY A 237 16.51 14.63 0.13
C GLY A 237 15.37 15.01 -0.80
N PRO A 238 14.11 15.12 -0.28
CA PRO A 238 12.94 15.46 -1.09
C PRO A 238 13.09 16.75 -1.91
N ASP A 239 13.78 17.74 -1.36
CA ASP A 239 13.98 19.04 -2.01
C ASP A 239 14.91 19.00 -3.21
N SER A 240 15.74 17.94 -3.35
CA SER A 240 16.63 17.73 -4.49
C SER A 240 15.90 17.19 -5.74
N ALA A 241 14.61 16.86 -5.63
CA ALA A 241 13.85 16.33 -6.75
C ALA A 241 13.65 17.38 -7.83
N HIS A 242 14.02 17.03 -9.06
CA HIS A 242 13.91 17.89 -10.25
C HIS A 242 13.48 17.07 -11.47
N PRO A 243 12.81 17.67 -12.46
CA PRO A 243 12.41 16.94 -13.67
C PRO A 243 13.65 16.51 -14.48
N LEU A 244 13.56 15.36 -15.14
CA LEU A 244 14.55 14.94 -16.14
C LEU A 244 14.47 15.77 -17.40
N ASP A 245 13.29 16.28 -17.73
CA ASP A 245 12.99 17.16 -18.84
C ASP A 245 12.10 18.33 -18.34
N GLU A 246 12.70 19.50 -18.21
CA GLU A 246 12.02 20.69 -17.71
C GLU A 246 10.93 21.17 -18.67
N ALA A 247 11.16 21.13 -19.98
CA ALA A 247 10.21 21.57 -20.98
C ALA A 247 8.94 20.70 -20.93
N GLN A 248 9.08 19.37 -20.79
CA GLN A 248 7.95 18.47 -20.63
C GLN A 248 7.19 18.74 -19.31
N ALA A 249 7.90 18.96 -18.21
CA ALA A 249 7.28 19.22 -16.92
C ALA A 249 6.49 20.54 -16.90
N LEU A 250 6.97 21.55 -17.59
CA LEU A 250 6.28 22.84 -17.75
C LEU A 250 5.06 22.74 -18.68
N ALA A 251 5.18 22.00 -19.79
CA ALA A 251 4.10 21.84 -20.75
C ALA A 251 2.94 20.98 -20.19
N GLN A 252 3.24 20.02 -19.33
CA GLN A 252 2.26 19.10 -18.76
C GLN A 252 2.44 18.98 -17.23
N PRO A 253 2.08 20.05 -16.47
CA PRO A 253 2.28 20.05 -15.04
C PRO A 253 1.45 18.98 -14.33
N LEU A 254 2.06 18.37 -13.30
CA LEU A 254 1.36 17.46 -12.41
C LEU A 254 0.32 18.24 -11.62
N ALA A 255 -0.97 17.93 -11.80
CA ALA A 255 -2.08 18.63 -11.16
C ALA A 255 -3.28 17.72 -10.94
N TYR A 256 -4.13 18.07 -9.97
CA TYR A 256 -5.46 17.52 -9.81
C TYR A 256 -6.52 18.63 -9.80
N GLY A 257 -7.73 18.29 -10.19
CA GLY A 257 -8.86 19.23 -10.24
C GLY A 257 -9.84 19.03 -9.10
N LEU A 258 -10.47 20.15 -8.72
CA LEU A 258 -11.68 20.23 -7.92
C LEU A 258 -12.77 20.84 -8.81
N PRO A 259 -13.45 20.05 -9.64
CA PRO A 259 -14.35 20.54 -10.70
C PRO A 259 -15.51 21.39 -10.17
N GLU A 260 -16.04 21.05 -8.98
CA GLU A 260 -17.13 21.78 -8.32
C GLU A 260 -16.78 23.26 -8.05
N TYR A 261 -15.49 23.54 -7.90
CA TYR A 261 -14.98 24.87 -7.61
C TYR A 261 -14.24 25.51 -8.80
N ALA A 262 -14.20 24.84 -9.96
CA ALA A 262 -13.40 25.23 -11.12
C ALA A 262 -11.91 25.47 -10.76
N VAL A 263 -11.37 24.75 -9.80
CA VAL A 263 -9.99 24.89 -9.31
C VAL A 263 -9.13 23.77 -9.87
N ARG A 264 -7.95 24.13 -10.39
CA ARG A 264 -6.87 23.19 -10.73
C ARG A 264 -5.68 23.45 -9.81
N MET A 265 -5.24 22.42 -9.12
CA MET A 265 -4.16 22.45 -8.13
C MET A 265 -2.90 21.80 -8.71
N PRO A 266 -1.93 22.59 -9.22
CA PRO A 266 -0.62 22.04 -9.55
C PRO A 266 0.14 21.70 -8.27
N PHE A 267 0.94 20.63 -8.32
CA PHE A 267 1.75 20.19 -7.18
C PHE A 267 3.05 19.52 -7.66
N ARG A 268 4.06 19.52 -6.81
CA ARG A 268 5.29 18.76 -7.05
C ARG A 268 5.09 17.30 -6.66
N PRO A 269 5.76 16.35 -7.32
CA PRO A 269 5.64 14.93 -6.95
C PRO A 269 6.09 14.63 -5.51
N THR A 270 6.83 15.55 -4.87
CA THR A 270 7.25 15.46 -3.46
C THR A 270 6.27 16.13 -2.47
N ASP A 271 5.32 16.93 -2.95
CA ASP A 271 4.33 17.58 -2.09
C ASP A 271 3.33 16.56 -1.54
N PHE A 272 2.78 16.83 -0.36
CA PHE A 272 1.73 15.99 0.18
C PHE A 272 0.43 16.18 -0.62
N THR A 273 -0.14 15.07 -1.07
CA THR A 273 -1.50 15.01 -1.61
C THR A 273 -2.20 13.77 -1.06
N GLN A 274 -3.53 13.79 -0.95
CA GLN A 274 -4.30 12.62 -0.57
C GLN A 274 -4.10 11.50 -1.60
N VAL A 275 -3.88 10.28 -1.12
CA VAL A 275 -3.62 9.13 -2.01
C VAL A 275 -4.85 8.71 -2.81
N ASN A 276 -6.05 9.05 -2.31
CA ASN A 276 -7.33 8.77 -2.95
C ASN A 276 -7.97 10.09 -3.39
N PRO A 277 -7.93 10.43 -4.69
CA PRO A 277 -8.47 11.70 -5.19
C PRO A 277 -9.99 11.81 -5.04
N ASP A 278 -10.74 10.70 -5.11
CA ASP A 278 -12.20 10.72 -4.96
C ASP A 278 -12.58 11.10 -3.52
N ILE A 279 -11.88 10.52 -2.54
CA ILE A 279 -12.07 10.91 -1.13
C ILE A 279 -11.61 12.35 -0.91
N ASN A 280 -10.52 12.79 -1.55
CA ASN A 280 -10.08 14.19 -1.45
C ASN A 280 -11.17 15.15 -1.94
N ARG A 281 -11.78 14.89 -3.09
CA ARG A 281 -12.90 15.67 -3.61
C ARG A 281 -14.09 15.67 -2.63
N ALA A 282 -14.49 14.49 -2.14
CA ALA A 282 -15.59 14.37 -1.19
C ALA A 282 -15.34 15.04 0.17
N LEU A 283 -14.08 15.23 0.58
CA LEU A 283 -13.72 15.93 1.82
C LEU A 283 -13.76 17.46 1.66
N VAL A 284 -13.61 17.97 0.44
CA VAL A 284 -13.60 19.42 0.14
C VAL A 284 -15.01 19.92 -0.16
N SER A 285 -15.91 19.07 -0.69
CA SER A 285 -17.33 19.35 -0.93
C SER A 285 -18.11 19.41 0.39
#